data_fbcdf822d882dfdb8f05b5f5662f710d
#
_entry.id   fbcdf822d882dfdb8f05b5f5662f710d
#
_cell.length_a   1.000
_cell.length_b   1.000
_cell.length_c   1.000
_cell.angle_alpha   90.00
_cell.angle_beta   90.00
_cell.angle_gamma   90.00
#
_symmetry.space_group_name_H-M   'P 1'
#
loop_
_entity.id
_entity.type
_entity.pdbx_description
1 polymer ?
#
loop_
_entity_poly.entity_id
_entity_poly.type
_entity_poly.pdbx_seq_one_letter_code
_entity_poly.pdbx_strand_id
1 'polypeptide(L)'
;MTTLAAIFEHNRWANEQLLEACRGLTREQLDTVVAGTYGSLGATLAHIASGEAFYTVLLTGWRPSTAWQQDDPYPGIDPLLEVVRETGPRLLAAAESIPADQLIERDPGELIAASVILVQAINHATEHRGQATTILTQLGITPPAIDGWHRWGYE
;
A
#
# COMPACT_ATOMS: atom_id res chain seq x y z
N MET A 1 -13.63 0.17 -17.92
CA MET A 1 -12.47 0.36 -17.00
C MET A 1 -11.22 0.40 -17.86
N THR A 2 -10.37 1.41 -17.71
CA THR A 2 -9.08 1.50 -18.40
C THR A 2 -8.07 0.53 -17.76
N THR A 3 -6.99 0.19 -18.45
CA THR A 3 -5.90 -0.62 -17.85
C THR A 3 -5.33 0.03 -16.60
N LEU A 4 -5.14 1.35 -16.61
CA LEU A 4 -4.64 2.09 -15.47
C LEU A 4 -5.61 1.99 -14.27
N ALA A 5 -6.91 2.17 -14.50
CA ALA A 5 -7.92 1.98 -13.47
C ALA A 5 -7.90 0.55 -12.90
N ALA A 6 -7.72 -0.47 -13.75
CA ALA A 6 -7.61 -1.86 -13.29
C ALA A 6 -6.39 -2.07 -12.37
N ILE A 7 -5.24 -1.47 -12.70
CA ILE A 7 -4.02 -1.56 -11.89
C ILE A 7 -4.25 -0.97 -10.49
N PHE A 8 -4.84 0.22 -10.40
CA PHE A 8 -5.10 0.87 -9.11
C PHE A 8 -6.24 0.22 -8.32
N GLU A 9 -7.27 -0.29 -8.99
CA GLU A 9 -8.33 -1.07 -8.35
C GLU A 9 -7.77 -2.39 -7.77
N HIS A 10 -6.89 -3.08 -8.51
CA HIS A 10 -6.18 -4.24 -8.00
C HIS A 10 -5.32 -3.88 -6.78
N ASN A 11 -4.55 -2.79 -6.87
CA ASN A 11 -3.69 -2.35 -5.76
C ASN A 11 -4.47 -2.11 -4.47
N ARG A 12 -5.59 -1.37 -4.56
CA ARG A 12 -6.49 -1.11 -3.45
C ARG A 12 -6.99 -2.41 -2.83
N TRP A 13 -7.56 -3.28 -3.65
CA TRP A 13 -8.08 -4.57 -3.21
C TRP A 13 -7.00 -5.43 -2.56
N ALA A 14 -5.81 -5.55 -3.17
CA ALA A 14 -4.73 -6.38 -2.67
C ALA A 14 -4.18 -5.89 -1.31
N ASN A 15 -4.10 -4.56 -1.11
CA ASN A 15 -3.73 -3.98 0.18
C ASN A 15 -4.77 -4.33 1.26
N GLU A 16 -6.07 -4.18 0.97
CA GLU A 16 -7.15 -4.54 1.89
C GLU A 16 -7.11 -6.04 2.23
N GLN A 17 -6.95 -6.93 1.23
CA GLN A 17 -6.89 -8.38 1.47
C GLN A 17 -5.70 -8.78 2.34
N LEU A 18 -4.53 -8.22 2.10
CA LEU A 18 -3.34 -8.50 2.91
C LEU A 18 -3.54 -8.05 4.36
N LEU A 19 -4.06 -6.84 4.56
CA LEU A 19 -4.30 -6.30 5.90
C LEU A 19 -5.36 -7.14 6.65
N GLU A 20 -6.46 -7.52 5.99
CA GLU A 20 -7.48 -8.37 6.61
C GLU A 20 -6.92 -9.77 6.95
N ALA A 21 -6.08 -10.35 6.11
CA ALA A 21 -5.42 -11.64 6.40
C ALA A 21 -4.48 -11.58 7.62
N CYS A 22 -3.96 -10.40 7.95
CA CYS A 22 -3.14 -10.18 9.14
C CYS A 22 -3.96 -9.85 10.39
N ARG A 23 -5.29 -9.77 10.28
CA ARG A 23 -6.18 -9.56 11.42
C ARG A 23 -6.08 -10.75 12.40
N GLY A 24 -5.85 -10.46 13.64
CA GLY A 24 -5.78 -11.50 14.68
C GLY A 24 -4.39 -12.11 14.87
N LEU A 25 -3.38 -11.66 14.15
CA LEU A 25 -2.00 -12.05 14.41
C LEU A 25 -1.54 -11.56 15.79
N THR A 26 -0.75 -12.39 16.47
CA THR A 26 -0.17 -12.04 17.77
C THR A 26 0.90 -10.97 17.62
N ARG A 27 1.22 -10.29 18.71
CA ARG A 27 2.32 -9.32 18.75
C ARG A 27 3.65 -9.94 18.31
N GLU A 28 3.93 -11.17 18.74
CA GLU A 28 5.13 -11.91 18.37
C GLU A 28 5.20 -12.14 16.85
N GLN A 29 4.08 -12.54 16.23
CA GLN A 29 4.00 -12.70 14.77
C GLN A 29 4.20 -11.38 14.03
N LEU A 30 3.61 -10.28 14.51
CA LEU A 30 3.78 -8.96 13.94
C LEU A 30 5.20 -8.39 14.09
N ASP A 31 5.92 -8.79 15.15
CA ASP A 31 7.31 -8.37 15.38
C ASP A 31 8.34 -9.24 14.64
N THR A 32 7.88 -10.28 13.90
CA THR A 32 8.78 -11.17 13.14
C THR A 32 9.46 -10.42 12.00
N VAL A 33 10.78 -10.56 11.91
CA VAL A 33 11.65 -10.01 10.86
C VAL A 33 12.26 -11.16 10.06
N VAL A 34 12.27 -11.04 8.75
CA VAL A 34 12.93 -11.98 7.82
C VAL A 34 14.01 -11.23 7.05
N ALA A 35 15.16 -11.88 6.81
CA ALA A 35 16.24 -11.26 6.06
C ALA A 35 15.78 -10.92 4.63
N GLY A 36 16.08 -9.69 4.18
CA GLY A 36 15.69 -9.18 2.86
C GLY A 36 14.29 -8.54 2.81
N THR A 37 13.59 -8.41 3.95
CA THR A 37 12.36 -7.62 4.04
C THR A 37 12.63 -6.23 4.62
N TYR A 38 11.67 -5.32 4.46
CA TYR A 38 11.77 -3.93 4.92
C TYR A 38 11.99 -3.84 6.45
N GLY A 39 11.34 -4.72 7.20
CA GLY A 39 11.41 -4.74 8.66
C GLY A 39 10.54 -5.86 9.21
N SER A 40 9.97 -5.68 10.39
CA SER A 40 8.99 -6.62 10.92
C SER A 40 7.72 -6.64 10.07
N LEU A 41 6.90 -7.68 10.20
CA LEU A 41 5.60 -7.75 9.52
C LEU A 41 4.75 -6.51 9.80
N GLY A 42 4.60 -6.15 11.08
CA GLY A 42 3.83 -4.96 11.47
C GLY A 42 4.39 -3.67 10.88
N ALA A 43 5.72 -3.49 10.88
CA ALA A 43 6.37 -2.33 10.26
C ALA A 43 6.14 -2.30 8.74
N THR A 44 6.22 -3.45 8.07
CA THR A 44 5.97 -3.56 6.62
C THR A 44 4.52 -3.21 6.27
N LEU A 45 3.54 -3.71 7.05
CA LEU A 45 2.12 -3.38 6.86
C LEU A 45 1.84 -1.88 7.06
N ALA A 46 2.42 -1.29 8.13
CA ALA A 46 2.30 0.14 8.39
C ALA A 46 2.94 0.98 7.27
N HIS A 47 4.09 0.51 6.73
CA HIS A 47 4.78 1.18 5.63
C HIS A 47 3.99 1.15 4.32
N ILE A 48 3.31 0.05 4.00
CA ILE A 48 2.40 -0.01 2.83
C ILE A 48 1.33 1.09 2.93
N ALA A 49 0.65 1.18 4.05
CA ALA A 49 -0.45 2.14 4.24
C ALA A 49 0.04 3.59 4.30
N SER A 50 1.15 3.86 5.00
CA SER A 50 1.74 5.21 5.05
C SER A 50 2.30 5.67 3.71
N GLY A 51 2.91 4.76 2.93
CA GLY A 51 3.36 5.04 1.58
C GLY A 51 2.21 5.38 0.64
N GLU A 52 1.11 4.63 0.68
CA GLU A 52 -0.09 4.95 -0.10
C GLU A 52 -0.68 6.31 0.28
N ALA A 53 -0.71 6.63 1.58
CA ALA A 53 -1.11 7.95 2.06
C ALA A 53 -0.20 9.06 1.54
N PHE A 54 1.11 8.85 1.58
CA PHE A 54 2.11 9.81 1.08
C PHE A 54 1.89 10.13 -0.41
N TYR A 55 1.75 9.12 -1.28
CA TYR A 55 1.51 9.33 -2.70
C TYR A 55 0.16 10.00 -2.96
N THR A 56 -0.86 9.67 -2.17
CA THR A 56 -2.18 10.33 -2.26
C THR A 56 -2.08 11.80 -1.90
N VAL A 57 -1.35 12.15 -0.83
CA VAL A 57 -1.10 13.54 -0.44
C VAL A 57 -0.38 14.31 -1.54
N LEU A 58 0.68 13.74 -2.12
CA LEU A 58 1.43 14.37 -3.20
C LEU A 58 0.55 14.70 -4.40
N LEU A 59 -0.28 13.76 -4.83
CA LEU A 59 -1.09 13.88 -6.04
C LEU A 59 -2.33 14.76 -5.85
N THR A 60 -2.91 14.79 -4.65
CA THR A 60 -4.23 15.38 -4.43
C THR A 60 -4.26 16.51 -3.39
N GLY A 61 -3.22 16.63 -2.57
CA GLY A 61 -3.20 17.52 -1.40
C GLY A 61 -4.08 17.04 -0.22
N TRP A 62 -4.88 15.97 -0.43
CA TRP A 62 -5.76 15.42 0.62
C TRP A 62 -4.96 14.55 1.60
N ARG A 63 -5.28 14.67 2.90
CA ARG A 63 -4.63 13.91 3.97
C ARG A 63 -5.63 12.96 4.64
N PRO A 64 -5.21 11.72 5.01
CA PRO A 64 -6.05 10.82 5.77
C PRO A 64 -6.34 11.38 7.18
N SER A 65 -7.43 10.92 7.76
CA SER A 65 -7.84 11.26 9.13
C SER A 65 -6.87 10.73 10.18
N THR A 66 -6.28 9.57 9.90
CA THR A 66 -5.28 8.89 10.74
C THR A 66 -3.94 8.91 10.05
N ALA A 67 -2.88 9.22 10.79
CA ALA A 67 -1.50 9.23 10.29
C ALA A 67 -0.53 8.79 11.39
N TRP A 68 0.58 8.18 11.01
CA TRP A 68 1.70 7.82 11.86
C TRP A 68 3.02 8.07 11.13
N GLN A 69 4.10 8.20 11.88
CA GLN A 69 5.45 8.32 11.33
C GLN A 69 6.09 6.92 11.20
N GLN A 70 7.15 6.83 10.40
CA GLN A 70 7.85 5.57 10.13
C GLN A 70 8.34 4.87 11.40
N ASP A 71 8.76 5.62 12.41
CA ASP A 71 9.30 5.11 13.67
C ASP A 71 8.26 4.99 14.79
N ASP A 72 7.00 5.29 14.50
CA ASP A 72 5.92 5.12 15.45
C ASP A 72 5.66 3.63 15.71
N PRO A 73 5.19 3.26 16.90
CA PRO A 73 4.73 1.91 17.17
C PRO A 73 3.64 1.49 16.18
N TYR A 74 3.62 0.19 15.85
CA TYR A 74 2.56 -0.37 14.99
C TYR A 74 1.17 0.04 15.50
N PRO A 75 0.37 0.76 14.69
CA PRO A 75 -0.87 1.38 15.17
C PRO A 75 -2.04 0.39 15.29
N GLY A 76 -1.86 -0.84 14.86
CA GLY A 76 -2.91 -1.85 14.76
C GLY A 76 -3.52 -1.95 13.36
N ILE A 77 -4.25 -3.05 13.11
CA ILE A 77 -4.78 -3.35 11.77
C ILE A 77 -5.92 -2.41 11.35
N ASP A 78 -6.79 -2.01 12.29
CA ASP A 78 -7.95 -1.18 11.98
C ASP A 78 -7.57 0.22 11.49
N PRO A 79 -6.62 0.96 12.12
CA PRO A 79 -6.10 2.21 11.57
C PRO A 79 -5.48 2.06 10.18
N LEU A 80 -4.75 0.96 9.91
CA LEU A 80 -4.18 0.70 8.58
C LEU A 80 -5.27 0.51 7.52
N LEU A 81 -6.29 -0.28 7.84
CA LEU A 81 -7.44 -0.50 6.96
C LEU A 81 -8.23 0.80 6.71
N GLU A 82 -8.42 1.63 7.73
CA GLU A 82 -9.04 2.94 7.58
C GLU A 82 -8.30 3.77 6.55
N VAL A 83 -6.97 3.89 6.68
CA VAL A 83 -6.14 4.67 5.75
C VAL A 83 -6.23 4.13 4.33
N VAL A 84 -6.03 2.83 4.08
CA VAL A 84 -6.06 2.30 2.71
C VAL A 84 -7.46 2.37 2.06
N ARG A 85 -8.53 2.31 2.86
CA ARG A 85 -9.91 2.51 2.37
C ARG A 85 -10.20 3.96 2.00
N GLU A 86 -9.53 4.91 2.65
CA GLU A 86 -9.62 6.33 2.31
C GLU A 86 -8.74 6.70 1.11
N THR A 87 -7.51 6.18 1.06
CA THR A 87 -6.50 6.55 0.04
C THR A 87 -6.71 5.83 -1.29
N GLY A 88 -7.03 4.55 -1.28
CA GLY A 88 -7.14 3.73 -2.50
C GLY A 88 -8.09 4.32 -3.55
N PRO A 89 -9.35 4.69 -3.21
CA PRO A 89 -10.25 5.35 -4.16
C PRO A 89 -9.73 6.68 -4.68
N ARG A 90 -8.98 7.43 -3.87
CA ARG A 90 -8.40 8.73 -4.26
C ARG A 90 -7.22 8.57 -5.19
N LEU A 91 -6.36 7.58 -4.95
CA LEU A 91 -5.27 7.22 -5.87
C LEU A 91 -5.82 6.77 -7.23
N LEU A 92 -6.87 5.96 -7.23
CA LEU A 92 -7.54 5.54 -8.46
C LEU A 92 -8.10 6.77 -9.22
N ALA A 93 -8.80 7.67 -8.54
CA ALA A 93 -9.32 8.87 -9.15
C ALA A 93 -8.20 9.80 -9.67
N ALA A 94 -7.10 9.94 -8.93
CA ALA A 94 -5.93 10.69 -9.36
C ALA A 94 -5.30 10.07 -10.63
N ALA A 95 -5.15 8.75 -10.67
CA ALA A 95 -4.63 8.03 -11.83
C ALA A 95 -5.48 8.21 -13.09
N GLU A 96 -6.79 8.38 -12.95
CA GLU A 96 -7.70 8.59 -14.08
C GLU A 96 -7.81 10.05 -14.52
N SER A 97 -7.53 11.03 -13.63
CA SER A 97 -7.81 12.45 -13.87
C SER A 97 -6.58 13.34 -14.04
N ILE A 98 -5.45 12.99 -13.43
CA ILE A 98 -4.23 13.82 -13.48
C ILE A 98 -3.47 13.53 -14.76
N PRO A 99 -3.11 14.56 -15.58
CA PRO A 99 -2.26 14.37 -16.75
C PRO A 99 -0.91 13.73 -16.36
N ALA A 100 -0.47 12.74 -17.12
CA ALA A 100 0.74 11.95 -16.84
C ALA A 100 2.02 12.80 -16.71
N ASP A 101 2.11 13.90 -17.45
CA ASP A 101 3.20 14.85 -17.51
C ASP A 101 3.03 16.05 -16.57
N GLN A 102 1.92 16.13 -15.82
CA GLN A 102 1.74 17.19 -14.82
C GLN A 102 2.86 17.11 -13.79
N LEU A 103 3.53 18.25 -13.56
CA LEU A 103 4.59 18.34 -12.57
C LEU A 103 3.99 18.57 -11.17
N ILE A 104 4.42 17.77 -10.23
CA ILE A 104 4.04 17.79 -8.82
C ILE A 104 5.29 18.14 -8.00
N GLU A 105 5.19 19.08 -7.10
CA GLU A 105 6.28 19.40 -6.18
C GLU A 105 6.29 18.41 -5.02
N ARG A 106 7.37 17.63 -4.90
CA ARG A 106 7.59 16.67 -3.80
C ARG A 106 8.28 17.34 -2.62
N ASP A 107 9.36 18.04 -2.92
CA ASP A 107 10.16 18.82 -1.98
C ASP A 107 10.40 20.22 -2.58
N PRO A 108 10.75 21.25 -1.80
CA PRO A 108 10.96 22.59 -2.31
C PRO A 108 11.91 22.64 -3.52
N GLY A 109 11.36 22.95 -4.69
CA GLY A 109 12.09 23.01 -5.96
C GLY A 109 12.26 21.67 -6.68
N GLU A 110 11.80 20.56 -6.13
CA GLU A 110 11.86 19.25 -6.78
C GLU A 110 10.52 18.92 -7.44
N LEU A 111 10.48 19.00 -8.76
CA LEU A 111 9.30 18.71 -9.57
C LEU A 111 9.38 17.30 -10.17
N ILE A 112 8.36 16.48 -9.96
CA ILE A 112 8.25 15.11 -10.45
C ILE A 112 6.99 14.98 -11.27
N ALA A 113 7.04 14.29 -12.42
CA ALA A 113 5.85 14.01 -13.22
C ALA A 113 4.90 13.09 -12.44
N ALA A 114 3.60 13.35 -12.53
CA ALA A 114 2.55 12.55 -11.86
C ALA A 114 2.64 11.08 -12.23
N SER A 115 2.99 10.74 -13.48
CA SER A 115 3.20 9.36 -13.91
C SER A 115 4.27 8.63 -13.11
N VAL A 116 5.36 9.31 -12.74
CA VAL A 116 6.43 8.71 -11.92
C VAL A 116 5.93 8.39 -10.51
N ILE A 117 5.16 9.30 -9.91
CA ILE A 117 4.55 9.08 -8.59
C ILE A 117 3.58 7.91 -8.64
N LEU A 118 2.74 7.82 -9.68
CA LEU A 118 1.79 6.73 -9.86
C LEU A 118 2.49 5.37 -10.04
N VAL A 119 3.54 5.31 -10.87
CA VAL A 119 4.37 4.10 -11.03
C VAL A 119 5.01 3.70 -9.71
N GLN A 120 5.58 4.67 -8.98
CA GLN A 120 6.21 4.41 -7.69
C GLN A 120 5.21 3.89 -6.66
N ALA A 121 3.98 4.41 -6.62
CA ALA A 121 2.93 3.93 -5.72
C ALA A 121 2.64 2.43 -5.92
N ILE A 122 2.54 1.97 -7.17
CA ILE A 122 2.30 0.57 -7.49
C ILE A 122 3.51 -0.32 -7.18
N ASN A 123 4.72 0.12 -7.58
CA ASN A 123 5.95 -0.64 -7.31
C ASN A 123 6.18 -0.81 -5.82
N HIS A 124 6.08 0.25 -5.05
CA HIS A 124 6.23 0.27 -3.58
C HIS A 124 5.25 -0.71 -2.91
N ALA A 125 3.96 -0.61 -3.23
CA ALA A 125 2.97 -1.49 -2.65
C ALA A 125 3.20 -2.95 -3.03
N THR A 126 3.55 -3.23 -4.30
CA THR A 126 3.81 -4.60 -4.79
C THR A 126 5.02 -5.23 -4.12
N GLU A 127 6.12 -4.48 -3.99
CA GLU A 127 7.33 -4.93 -3.31
C GLU A 127 7.04 -5.28 -1.85
N HIS A 128 6.43 -4.39 -1.11
CA HIS A 128 6.18 -4.60 0.31
C HIS A 128 5.09 -5.64 0.58
N ARG A 129 4.09 -5.81 -0.28
CA ARG A 129 3.17 -6.96 -0.23
C ARG A 129 3.93 -8.28 -0.40
N GLY A 130 4.86 -8.35 -1.35
CA GLY A 130 5.73 -9.53 -1.53
C GLY A 130 6.56 -9.84 -0.28
N GLN A 131 7.11 -8.82 0.35
CA GLN A 131 7.86 -8.97 1.62
C GLN A 131 6.95 -9.45 2.76
N ALA A 132 5.77 -8.86 2.93
CA ALA A 132 4.81 -9.27 3.96
C ALA A 132 4.35 -10.72 3.76
N THR A 133 4.04 -11.14 2.53
CA THR A 133 3.66 -12.53 2.21
C THR A 133 4.83 -13.50 2.44
N THR A 134 6.06 -13.08 2.23
CA THR A 134 7.26 -13.86 2.57
C THR A 134 7.34 -14.09 4.08
N ILE A 135 7.13 -13.06 4.90
CA ILE A 135 7.12 -13.20 6.37
C ILE A 135 5.99 -14.14 6.82
N LEU A 136 4.77 -13.99 6.28
CA LEU A 136 3.65 -14.90 6.58
C LEU A 136 4.01 -16.36 6.28
N THR A 137 4.61 -16.62 5.12
CA THR A 137 5.06 -17.94 4.73
C THR A 137 6.08 -18.53 5.71
N GLN A 138 7.06 -17.74 6.16
CA GLN A 138 8.06 -18.16 7.14
C GLN A 138 7.43 -18.45 8.52
N LEU A 139 6.34 -17.79 8.85
CA LEU A 139 5.54 -18.07 10.06
C LEU A 139 4.64 -19.32 9.92
N GLY A 140 4.63 -19.99 8.76
CA GLY A 140 3.74 -21.11 8.48
C GLY A 140 2.27 -20.69 8.26
N ILE A 141 2.04 -19.41 7.99
CA ILE A 141 0.72 -18.84 7.70
C ILE A 141 0.57 -18.76 6.18
N THR A 142 -0.50 -19.32 5.64
CA THR A 142 -0.80 -19.22 4.21
C THR A 142 -1.12 -17.77 3.85
N PRO A 143 -0.33 -17.12 2.97
CA PRO A 143 -0.65 -15.77 2.52
C PRO A 143 -1.95 -15.73 1.73
N PRO A 144 -2.66 -14.58 1.72
CA PRO A 144 -3.82 -14.42 0.85
C PRO A 144 -3.42 -14.45 -0.62
N ALA A 145 -4.28 -15.02 -1.46
CA ALA A 145 -4.14 -14.93 -2.91
C ALA A 145 -4.56 -13.53 -3.37
N ILE A 146 -3.58 -12.70 -3.73
CA ILE A 146 -3.78 -11.28 -4.03
C ILE A 146 -3.29 -10.90 -5.44
N ASP A 147 -3.22 -11.87 -6.34
CA ASP A 147 -2.91 -11.63 -7.74
C ASP A 147 -4.14 -11.23 -8.56
N GLY A 148 -3.90 -10.82 -9.82
CA GLY A 148 -4.96 -10.36 -10.69
C GLY A 148 -5.94 -11.45 -11.10
N TRP A 149 -5.53 -12.70 -11.18
CA TRP A 149 -6.41 -13.80 -11.54
C TRP A 149 -7.48 -13.99 -10.45
N HIS A 150 -7.07 -14.06 -9.18
CA HIS A 150 -7.99 -14.13 -8.03
C HIS A 150 -8.92 -12.92 -7.94
N ARG A 151 -8.40 -11.69 -8.21
CA ARG A 151 -9.22 -10.48 -8.12
C ARG A 151 -10.41 -10.51 -9.09
N TRP A 152 -10.25 -11.10 -10.27
CA TRP A 152 -11.28 -11.11 -11.31
C TRP A 152 -11.86 -12.50 -11.62
N GLY A 153 -11.55 -13.53 -10.82
CA GLY A 153 -12.18 -14.85 -10.89
C GLY A 153 -11.76 -15.68 -12.10
N TYR A 154 -10.51 -15.62 -12.49
CA TYR A 154 -9.91 -16.41 -13.59
C TYR A 154 -9.07 -17.57 -13.06
N GLU A 155 -9.52 -18.28 -12.02
CA GLU A 155 -8.86 -19.47 -11.47
C GLU A 155 -9.04 -20.70 -12.35
#